data_930bca85ec0617442e0e1f1bdedbcfa8
#
_entry.id   930bca85ec0617442e0e1f1bdedbcfa8
#
_cell.length_a   1.000
_cell.length_b   1.000
_cell.length_c   1.000
_cell.angle_alpha   90.00
_cell.angle_beta   90.00
_cell.angle_gamma   90.00
#
_symmetry.space_group_name_H-M   'P 1'
#
loop_
_entity.id
_entity.type
_entity.pdbx_description
1 polymer ?
#
loop_
_entity_poly.entity_id
_entity_poly.type
_entity_poly.pdbx_seq_one_letter_code
_entity_poly.pdbx_strand_id
1 'polypeptide(L)'
;MQLSSSSAFSRRWITASRLLKSGKLKEIFIRTYRIIKRRKSKFRLIDYADWHEEWVEVDQKDTKRITELINSLPHQPFFSIVLHLDVTDHAAATSTIESIKEQIYPNWKLHIITSRNINSESLQKNISTDDDRIKITNVEDYDLNDWVIALDSQTRLGKAALFSVASSIVDRPEVSVIYSDNDHINSLGIFCDPYMKPSWNPDLFESIN
;
A
#
# COMPACT_ATOMS: atom_id res chain seq x y z
N MET A 1 -23.78 -23.99 -1.63
CA MET A 1 -22.38 -23.79 -1.99
C MET A 1 -21.67 -23.24 -0.77
N GLN A 2 -21.12 -24.15 0.09
CA GLN A 2 -20.44 -23.77 1.34
C GLN A 2 -18.99 -23.44 1.01
N LEU A 3 -18.65 -22.14 0.96
CA LEU A 3 -17.28 -21.68 0.86
C LEU A 3 -16.70 -21.51 2.27
N SER A 4 -15.89 -22.46 2.60
CA SER A 4 -14.83 -22.55 3.60
C SER A 4 -14.65 -21.39 4.61
N SER A 5 -15.25 -21.56 5.77
CA SER A 5 -14.93 -20.84 7.02
C SER A 5 -13.49 -21.12 7.54
N SER A 6 -12.74 -22.03 6.90
CA SER A 6 -11.42 -22.43 7.37
C SER A 6 -10.30 -21.44 7.04
N SER A 7 -10.40 -20.69 5.96
CA SER A 7 -9.35 -19.75 5.54
C SER A 7 -9.31 -18.46 6.39
N ALA A 8 -10.46 -17.92 6.73
CA ALA A 8 -10.56 -16.73 7.58
C ALA A 8 -10.11 -17.02 9.03
N PHE A 9 -10.40 -18.23 9.53
CA PHE A 9 -9.97 -18.65 10.86
C PHE A 9 -8.45 -18.84 10.94
N SER A 10 -7.82 -19.41 9.93
CA SER A 10 -6.37 -19.59 9.89
C SER A 10 -5.63 -18.24 9.78
N ARG A 11 -6.13 -17.29 8.99
CA ARG A 11 -5.55 -15.94 8.88
C ARG A 11 -5.63 -15.19 10.23
N ARG A 12 -6.74 -15.25 10.93
CA ARG A 12 -6.91 -14.63 12.26
C ARG A 12 -5.92 -15.19 13.29
N TRP A 13 -5.61 -16.48 13.23
CA TRP A 13 -4.61 -17.11 14.08
C TRP A 13 -3.20 -16.64 13.79
N ILE A 14 -2.86 -16.50 12.51
CA ILE A 14 -1.55 -16.00 12.07
C ILE A 14 -1.35 -14.55 12.51
N THR A 15 -2.37 -13.71 12.36
CA THR A 15 -2.30 -12.30 12.80
C THR A 15 -2.22 -12.20 14.32
N ALA A 16 -3.01 -12.97 15.06
CA ALA A 16 -2.96 -13.01 16.53
C ALA A 16 -1.59 -13.48 17.03
N SER A 17 -0.99 -14.50 16.41
CA SER A 17 0.34 -15.00 16.78
C SER A 17 1.44 -13.99 16.47
N ARG A 18 1.33 -13.23 15.37
CA ARG A 18 2.25 -12.15 15.01
C ARG A 18 2.18 -11.01 16.03
N LEU A 19 0.98 -10.58 16.42
CA LEU A 19 0.75 -9.55 17.43
C LEU A 19 1.22 -9.97 18.83
N LEU A 20 1.06 -11.24 19.20
CA LEU A 20 1.61 -11.81 20.43
C LEU A 20 3.14 -11.72 20.46
N LYS A 21 3.80 -12.08 19.35
CA LYS A 21 5.27 -12.01 19.22
C LYS A 21 5.79 -10.57 19.26
N SER A 22 5.00 -9.59 18.80
CA SER A 22 5.36 -8.16 18.81
C SER A 22 5.05 -7.46 20.14
N GLY A 23 4.50 -8.16 21.15
CA GLY A 23 4.16 -7.56 22.45
C GLY A 23 2.90 -6.68 22.46
N LYS A 24 2.15 -6.63 21.37
CA LYS A 24 0.98 -5.75 21.20
C LYS A 24 -0.32 -6.36 21.79
N LEU A 25 -0.29 -6.71 23.07
CA LEU A 25 -1.42 -7.34 23.77
C LEU A 25 -2.71 -6.50 23.73
N LYS A 26 -2.61 -5.17 23.73
CA LYS A 26 -3.79 -4.28 23.60
C LYS A 26 -4.53 -4.48 22.30
N GLU A 27 -3.83 -4.68 21.19
CA GLU A 27 -4.46 -4.90 19.87
C GLU A 27 -5.20 -6.23 19.83
N ILE A 28 -4.63 -7.29 20.43
CA ILE A 28 -5.29 -8.59 20.54
C ILE A 28 -6.59 -8.45 21.34
N PHE A 29 -6.53 -7.73 22.47
CA PHE A 29 -7.72 -7.51 23.31
C PHE A 29 -8.81 -6.73 22.56
N ILE A 30 -8.45 -5.66 21.87
CA ILE A 30 -9.38 -4.86 21.07
C ILE A 30 -10.01 -5.70 19.96
N ARG A 31 -9.22 -6.49 19.23
CA ARG A 31 -9.72 -7.39 18.17
C ARG A 31 -10.66 -8.46 18.73
N THR A 32 -10.29 -9.08 19.84
CA THR A 32 -11.13 -10.10 20.50
C THR A 32 -12.44 -9.49 21.02
N TYR A 33 -12.37 -8.31 21.63
CA TYR A 33 -13.55 -7.59 22.10
C TYR A 33 -14.50 -7.25 20.95
N ARG A 34 -14.00 -6.79 19.82
CA ARG A 34 -14.80 -6.50 18.63
C ARG A 34 -15.49 -7.75 18.09
N ILE A 35 -14.79 -8.89 18.02
CA ILE A 35 -15.38 -10.17 17.58
C ILE A 35 -16.51 -10.60 18.51
N ILE A 36 -16.33 -10.48 19.83
CA ILE A 36 -17.35 -10.83 20.82
C ILE A 36 -18.56 -9.89 20.73
N LYS A 37 -18.33 -8.59 20.60
CA LYS A 37 -19.39 -7.58 20.45
C LYS A 37 -20.23 -7.83 19.19
N ARG A 38 -19.62 -8.24 18.08
CA ARG A 38 -20.31 -8.57 16.83
C ARG A 38 -21.20 -9.79 16.91
N ARG A 39 -20.78 -10.83 17.63
CA ARG A 39 -21.62 -12.04 17.83
C ARG A 39 -22.94 -11.74 18.53
N LYS A 40 -23.03 -10.62 19.25
CA LYS A 40 -24.24 -10.17 19.94
C LYS A 40 -25.13 -9.24 19.13
N SER A 41 -24.67 -8.75 17.97
CA SER A 41 -25.46 -7.86 17.11
C SER A 41 -26.24 -8.66 16.07
N LYS A 42 -27.54 -8.39 15.95
CA LYS A 42 -28.44 -8.95 14.91
C LYS A 42 -28.12 -8.44 13.50
N PHE A 43 -27.42 -7.31 13.38
CA PHE A 43 -26.95 -6.73 12.13
C PHE A 43 -25.44 -6.86 12.06
N ARG A 44 -24.93 -7.61 11.10
CA ARG A 44 -23.50 -7.71 10.79
C ARG A 44 -23.05 -6.44 10.07
N LEU A 45 -22.83 -5.38 10.80
CA LEU A 45 -21.97 -4.29 10.32
C LEU A 45 -20.54 -4.85 10.29
N ILE A 46 -20.01 -5.06 9.10
CA ILE A 46 -18.59 -5.42 8.93
C ILE A 46 -17.80 -4.16 9.31
N ASP A 47 -16.95 -4.26 10.33
CA ASP A 47 -16.01 -3.18 10.66
C ASP A 47 -15.00 -3.06 9.53
N TYR A 48 -14.63 -1.83 9.16
CA TYR A 48 -13.71 -1.60 8.05
C TYR A 48 -12.40 -2.37 8.20
N ALA A 49 -11.81 -2.39 9.39
CA ALA A 49 -10.57 -3.10 9.64
C ALA A 49 -10.66 -4.62 9.38
N ASP A 50 -11.80 -5.24 9.72
CA ASP A 50 -12.00 -6.66 9.44
C ASP A 50 -12.28 -6.92 7.95
N TRP A 51 -12.98 -5.98 7.29
CA TRP A 51 -13.20 -6.02 5.85
C TRP A 51 -11.86 -5.91 5.13
N HIS A 52 -11.01 -4.94 5.53
CA HIS A 52 -9.69 -4.75 4.95
C HIS A 52 -8.81 -6.00 5.10
N GLU A 53 -8.78 -6.60 6.31
CA GLU A 53 -8.03 -7.83 6.56
C GLU A 53 -8.52 -9.01 5.69
N GLU A 54 -9.81 -9.09 5.42
CA GLU A 54 -10.40 -10.20 4.67
C GLU A 54 -10.28 -10.04 3.15
N TRP A 55 -10.36 -8.81 2.63
CA TRP A 55 -10.52 -8.55 1.20
C TRP A 55 -9.37 -7.78 0.55
N VAL A 56 -8.59 -7.04 1.32
CA VAL A 56 -7.51 -6.20 0.79
C VAL A 56 -6.13 -6.78 1.08
N GLU A 57 -5.94 -7.43 2.24
CA GLU A 57 -4.65 -8.05 2.56
C GLU A 57 -4.38 -9.26 1.65
N VAL A 58 -3.21 -9.23 1.02
CA VAL A 58 -2.74 -10.26 0.07
C VAL A 58 -2.01 -11.38 0.81
N ASP A 59 -2.47 -12.62 0.69
CA ASP A 59 -1.81 -13.81 1.22
C ASP A 59 -0.85 -14.45 0.19
N GLN A 60 -0.19 -15.55 0.57
CA GLN A 60 0.74 -16.25 -0.33
C GLN A 60 0.06 -16.85 -1.57
N LYS A 61 -1.20 -17.26 -1.44
CA LYS A 61 -1.98 -17.80 -2.56
C LYS A 61 -2.34 -16.71 -3.53
N ASP A 62 -2.76 -15.55 -2.99
CA ASP A 62 -3.06 -14.36 -3.79
C ASP A 62 -1.79 -13.87 -4.50
N THR A 63 -0.64 -13.85 -3.80
CA THR A 63 0.65 -13.49 -4.40
C THR A 63 1.00 -14.34 -5.61
N LYS A 64 0.83 -15.66 -5.53
CA LYS A 64 1.08 -16.57 -6.66
C LYS A 64 0.16 -16.26 -7.83
N ARG A 65 -1.13 -16.10 -7.56
CA ARG A 65 -2.14 -15.78 -8.59
C ARG A 65 -1.84 -14.45 -9.26
N ILE A 66 -1.49 -13.41 -8.48
CA ILE A 66 -1.12 -12.10 -9.02
C ILE A 66 0.13 -12.22 -9.89
N THR A 67 1.13 -13.00 -9.47
CA THR A 67 2.34 -13.22 -10.26
C THR A 67 2.03 -13.89 -11.61
N GLU A 68 1.15 -14.89 -11.62
CA GLU A 68 0.68 -15.53 -12.85
C GLU A 68 -0.04 -14.54 -13.77
N LEU A 69 -0.90 -13.68 -13.19
CA LEU A 69 -1.60 -12.65 -13.95
C LEU A 69 -0.65 -11.60 -14.51
N ILE A 70 0.36 -11.15 -13.76
CA ILE A 70 1.40 -10.24 -14.25
C ILE A 70 2.09 -10.83 -15.48
N ASN A 71 2.48 -12.10 -15.42
CA ASN A 71 3.14 -12.77 -16.52
C ASN A 71 2.24 -12.95 -17.77
N SER A 72 0.93 -12.89 -17.60
CA SER A 72 -0.04 -12.97 -18.70
C SER A 72 -0.44 -11.63 -19.29
N LEU A 73 0.00 -10.51 -18.70
CA LEU A 73 -0.29 -9.18 -19.24
C LEU A 73 0.32 -9.01 -20.64
N PRO A 74 -0.42 -8.47 -21.62
CA PRO A 74 0.06 -8.27 -23.00
C PRO A 74 1.24 -7.29 -23.06
N HIS A 75 1.30 -6.34 -22.15
CA HIS A 75 2.46 -5.47 -21.89
C HIS A 75 2.52 -5.15 -20.38
N GLN A 76 3.69 -4.81 -19.92
CA GLN A 76 3.92 -4.51 -18.52
C GLN A 76 4.39 -3.06 -18.38
N PRO A 77 3.50 -2.13 -18.01
CA PRO A 77 3.86 -0.72 -17.80
C PRO A 77 5.01 -0.58 -16.81
N PHE A 78 5.83 0.44 -17.00
CA PHE A 78 6.90 0.77 -16.07
C PHE A 78 6.46 1.96 -15.19
N PHE A 79 6.81 1.94 -13.90
CA PHE A 79 6.46 2.98 -12.95
C PHE A 79 7.70 3.70 -12.42
N SER A 80 7.74 5.01 -12.63
CA SER A 80 8.66 5.91 -11.93
C SER A 80 7.96 6.46 -10.69
N ILE A 81 8.31 5.94 -9.52
CA ILE A 81 7.74 6.37 -8.23
C ILE A 81 8.61 7.49 -7.68
N VAL A 82 8.00 8.63 -7.39
CA VAL A 82 8.66 9.82 -6.87
C VAL A 82 8.24 10.03 -5.43
N LEU A 83 9.19 9.99 -4.51
CA LEU A 83 8.97 10.21 -3.09
C LEU A 83 9.71 11.48 -2.64
N HIS A 84 8.95 12.51 -2.26
CA HIS A 84 9.51 13.72 -1.68
C HIS A 84 9.74 13.53 -0.17
N LEU A 85 11.01 13.69 0.27
CA LEU A 85 11.39 13.61 1.67
C LEU A 85 11.67 14.99 2.25
N ASP A 86 10.91 15.34 3.29
CA ASP A 86 11.25 16.42 4.19
C ASP A 86 12.13 15.96 5.35
N VAL A 87 12.92 16.89 5.90
CA VAL A 87 13.97 16.65 6.91
C VAL A 87 13.47 15.94 8.18
N THR A 88 12.18 15.99 8.47
CA THR A 88 11.61 15.61 9.78
C THR A 88 11.01 14.20 9.85
N ASP A 89 10.85 13.47 8.76
CA ASP A 89 9.95 12.32 8.72
C ASP A 89 10.59 10.98 8.32
N HIS A 90 11.82 10.74 8.77
CA HIS A 90 12.59 9.53 8.39
C HIS A 90 11.91 8.20 8.73
N ALA A 91 11.18 8.11 9.84
CA ALA A 91 10.53 6.87 10.25
C ALA A 91 9.31 6.54 9.36
N ALA A 92 8.53 7.55 9.00
CA ALA A 92 7.40 7.42 8.08
C ALA A 92 7.89 7.04 6.68
N ALA A 93 8.93 7.73 6.18
CA ALA A 93 9.57 7.43 4.91
C ALA A 93 10.06 5.98 4.80
N THR A 94 10.64 5.43 5.86
CA THR A 94 11.06 4.02 5.89
C THR A 94 9.88 3.09 5.64
N SER A 95 8.75 3.32 6.29
CA SER A 95 7.54 2.51 6.07
C SER A 95 6.97 2.64 4.66
N THR A 96 7.05 3.84 4.07
CA THR A 96 6.67 4.06 2.67
C THR A 96 7.57 3.26 1.72
N ILE A 97 8.89 3.36 1.89
CA ILE A 97 9.87 2.64 1.06
C ILE A 97 9.70 1.12 1.20
N GLU A 98 9.51 0.61 2.42
CA GLU A 98 9.24 -0.81 2.63
C GLU A 98 7.98 -1.27 1.89
N SER A 99 6.92 -0.49 1.90
CA SER A 99 5.68 -0.82 1.18
C SER A 99 5.88 -0.86 -0.35
N ILE A 100 6.79 -0.04 -0.88
CA ILE A 100 7.17 -0.07 -2.29
C ILE A 100 8.03 -1.30 -2.60
N LYS A 101 8.98 -1.64 -1.75
CA LYS A 101 9.82 -2.86 -1.90
C LYS A 101 9.00 -4.14 -1.84
N GLU A 102 7.89 -4.13 -1.10
CA GLU A 102 6.96 -5.27 -0.97
C GLU A 102 5.99 -5.41 -2.14
N GLN A 103 6.02 -4.53 -3.15
CA GLN A 103 5.15 -4.65 -4.32
C GLN A 103 5.40 -5.96 -5.07
N ILE A 104 4.30 -6.65 -5.42
CA ILE A 104 4.37 -7.90 -6.20
C ILE A 104 4.74 -7.59 -7.66
N TYR A 105 4.32 -6.44 -8.16
CA TYR A 105 4.63 -5.99 -9.52
C TYR A 105 6.09 -5.52 -9.61
N PRO A 106 6.90 -6.06 -10.54
CA PRO A 106 8.35 -5.86 -10.50
C PRO A 106 8.85 -4.60 -11.20
N ASN A 107 8.09 -4.06 -12.17
CA ASN A 107 8.58 -3.02 -13.09
C ASN A 107 8.39 -1.62 -12.51
N TRP A 108 9.25 -1.23 -11.58
CA TRP A 108 9.25 0.10 -11.00
C TRP A 108 10.66 0.56 -10.62
N LYS A 109 10.83 1.87 -10.54
CA LYS A 109 11.96 2.54 -9.89
C LYS A 109 11.45 3.55 -8.87
N LEU A 110 12.20 3.72 -7.80
CA LEU A 110 11.93 4.71 -6.76
C LEU A 110 12.97 5.82 -6.81
N HIS A 111 12.52 7.05 -7.03
CA HIS A 111 13.29 8.27 -6.98
C HIS A 111 12.96 8.99 -5.67
N ILE A 112 13.91 8.99 -4.74
CA ILE A 112 13.78 9.70 -3.47
C ILE A 112 14.38 11.08 -3.66
N ILE A 113 13.53 12.09 -3.67
CA ILE A 113 13.92 13.49 -3.84
C ILE A 113 14.07 14.13 -2.48
N THR A 114 15.27 14.61 -2.20
CA THR A 114 15.57 15.25 -0.92
C THR A 114 15.83 16.73 -1.11
N SER A 115 15.45 17.55 -0.14
CA SER A 115 15.86 18.95 -0.12
C SER A 115 17.38 19.06 0.03
N ARG A 116 18.01 20.08 -0.56
CA ARG A 116 19.47 20.28 -0.63
C ARG A 116 20.20 20.28 0.72
N ASN A 117 19.50 20.36 1.84
CA ASN A 117 20.06 20.42 3.18
C ASN A 117 20.08 19.06 3.91
N ILE A 118 19.66 17.98 3.26
CA ILE A 118 19.68 16.65 3.87
C ILE A 118 21.00 15.99 3.54
N ASN A 119 21.71 15.54 4.58
CA ASN A 119 22.92 14.74 4.40
C ASN A 119 22.54 13.38 3.79
N SER A 120 22.76 13.24 2.48
CA SER A 120 22.44 12.04 1.72
C SER A 120 23.12 10.77 2.26
N GLU A 121 24.29 10.90 2.91
CA GLU A 121 25.02 9.77 3.50
C GLU A 121 24.29 9.17 4.70
N SER A 122 23.68 10.01 5.54
CA SER A 122 22.91 9.55 6.70
C SER A 122 21.59 8.88 6.27
N LEU A 123 20.98 9.37 5.20
CA LEU A 123 19.79 8.75 4.58
C LEU A 123 20.13 7.42 3.93
N GLN A 124 21.22 7.35 3.17
CA GLN A 124 21.69 6.10 2.55
C GLN A 124 21.97 5.02 3.59
N LYS A 125 22.47 5.38 4.74
CA LYS A 125 22.77 4.44 5.83
C LYS A 125 21.53 3.93 6.55
N ASN A 126 20.45 4.73 6.60
CA ASN A 126 19.19 4.38 7.25
C ASN A 126 18.18 3.73 6.31
N ILE A 127 18.22 4.11 5.04
CA ILE A 127 17.47 3.47 3.97
C ILE A 127 18.40 2.42 3.40
N SER A 128 18.26 1.15 3.81
CA SER A 128 19.02 0.03 3.23
C SER A 128 18.83 0.02 1.70
N THR A 129 19.83 0.56 0.99
CA THR A 129 19.78 0.80 -0.47
C THR A 129 20.40 -0.34 -1.26
N ASP A 130 20.30 -1.57 -0.78
CA ASP A 130 20.78 -2.74 -1.52
C ASP A 130 19.92 -3.09 -2.76
N ASP A 131 18.93 -2.26 -3.07
CA ASP A 131 18.05 -2.42 -4.22
C ASP A 131 18.39 -1.38 -5.29
N ASP A 132 18.94 -1.83 -6.42
CA ASP A 132 19.35 -1.00 -7.56
C ASP A 132 18.20 -0.19 -8.19
N ARG A 133 16.96 -0.51 -7.85
CA ARG A 133 15.77 0.23 -8.29
C ARG A 133 15.53 1.51 -7.49
N ILE A 134 16.28 1.73 -6.42
CA ILE A 134 16.11 2.90 -5.52
C ILE A 134 17.24 3.89 -5.75
N LYS A 135 16.90 5.11 -6.13
CA LYS A 135 17.84 6.22 -6.29
C LYS A 135 17.50 7.36 -5.34
N ILE A 136 18.52 7.88 -4.66
CA ILE A 136 18.40 9.12 -3.87
C ILE A 136 19.03 10.25 -4.70
N THR A 137 18.28 11.29 -4.93
CA THR A 137 18.68 12.41 -5.79
C THR A 137 18.12 13.72 -5.25
N ASN A 138 18.70 14.82 -5.68
CA ASN A 138 18.19 16.16 -5.43
C ASN A 138 17.60 16.81 -6.70
N VAL A 139 17.47 16.03 -7.76
CA VAL A 139 16.94 16.47 -9.06
C VAL A 139 15.88 15.47 -9.52
N GLU A 140 14.81 15.97 -10.08
CA GLU A 140 13.82 15.15 -10.78
C GLU A 140 14.45 14.64 -12.09
N ASP A 141 14.90 13.38 -12.06
CA ASP A 141 15.51 12.68 -13.19
C ASP A 141 14.79 11.33 -13.39
N TYR A 142 13.59 11.40 -13.94
CA TYR A 142 12.79 10.22 -14.29
C TYR A 142 12.33 10.31 -15.75
N ASP A 143 12.11 9.15 -16.36
CA ASP A 143 11.67 9.09 -17.75
C ASP A 143 10.20 9.49 -17.86
N LEU A 144 9.91 10.54 -18.63
CA LEU A 144 8.55 11.02 -18.87
C LEU A 144 7.71 10.06 -19.72
N ASN A 145 8.30 9.01 -20.28
CA ASN A 145 7.57 7.94 -20.96
C ASN A 145 7.04 6.89 -19.98
N ASP A 146 7.48 6.91 -18.73
CA ASP A 146 6.98 6.04 -17.68
C ASP A 146 5.68 6.58 -17.07
N TRP A 147 4.94 5.70 -16.41
CA TRP A 147 3.88 6.12 -15.52
C TRP A 147 4.47 6.68 -14.23
N VAL A 148 4.20 7.95 -13.94
CA VAL A 148 4.74 8.61 -12.74
C VAL A 148 3.75 8.50 -11.59
N ILE A 149 4.25 8.08 -10.44
CA ILE A 149 3.48 7.99 -9.18
C ILE A 149 4.15 8.91 -8.16
N ALA A 150 3.48 9.99 -7.77
CA ALA A 150 3.95 10.85 -6.69
C ALA A 150 3.43 10.37 -5.33
N LEU A 151 4.33 10.21 -4.38
CA LEU A 151 4.02 9.79 -3.02
C LEU A 151 4.61 10.77 -1.99
N ASP A 152 3.92 10.96 -0.90
CA ASP A 152 4.49 11.59 0.29
C ASP A 152 5.10 10.54 1.25
N SER A 153 5.85 11.02 2.24
CA SER A 153 6.57 10.18 3.19
C SER A 153 5.68 9.40 4.17
N GLN A 154 4.37 9.63 4.15
CA GLN A 154 3.40 8.98 5.04
C GLN A 154 2.50 7.99 4.30
N THR A 155 2.62 7.91 2.98
CA THR A 155 1.81 7.03 2.14
C THR A 155 2.36 5.60 2.15
N ARG A 156 1.47 4.61 2.29
CA ARG A 156 1.80 3.19 2.12
C ARG A 156 1.00 2.59 1.00
N LEU A 157 1.66 1.85 0.14
CA LEU A 157 1.02 1.11 -0.93
C LEU A 157 0.66 -0.31 -0.46
N GLY A 158 -0.56 -0.75 -0.75
CA GLY A 158 -0.90 -2.17 -0.60
C GLY A 158 -0.05 -3.03 -1.53
N LYS A 159 0.25 -4.28 -1.17
CA LYS A 159 1.18 -5.16 -1.93
C LYS A 159 0.82 -5.37 -3.40
N ALA A 160 -0.45 -5.29 -3.75
CA ALA A 160 -0.95 -5.44 -5.10
C ALA A 160 -1.23 -4.10 -5.81
N ALA A 161 -0.88 -2.95 -5.21
CA ALA A 161 -1.27 -1.65 -5.73
C ALA A 161 -0.75 -1.41 -7.15
N LEU A 162 0.55 -1.62 -7.39
CA LEU A 162 1.13 -1.43 -8.72
C LEU A 162 0.57 -2.42 -9.75
N PHE A 163 0.26 -3.66 -9.36
CA PHE A 163 -0.40 -4.61 -10.24
C PHE A 163 -1.81 -4.13 -10.63
N SER A 164 -2.58 -3.60 -9.67
CA SER A 164 -3.92 -3.08 -9.94
C SER A 164 -3.89 -1.90 -10.91
N VAL A 165 -2.92 -1.00 -10.76
CA VAL A 165 -2.70 0.11 -11.68
C VAL A 165 -2.27 -0.41 -13.06
N ALA A 166 -1.30 -1.33 -13.13
CA ALA A 166 -0.84 -1.93 -14.38
C ALA A 166 -1.98 -2.61 -15.15
N SER A 167 -2.82 -3.38 -14.45
CA SER A 167 -4.01 -4.00 -15.06
C SER A 167 -4.98 -2.97 -15.61
N SER A 168 -5.20 -1.88 -14.87
CA SER A 168 -6.10 -0.80 -15.31
C SER A 168 -5.58 -0.08 -16.56
N ILE A 169 -4.27 0.09 -16.69
CA ILE A 169 -3.63 0.67 -17.89
C ILE A 169 -3.79 -0.26 -19.08
N VAL A 170 -3.59 -1.56 -18.88
CA VAL A 170 -3.75 -2.56 -19.94
C VAL A 170 -5.19 -2.66 -20.42
N ASP A 171 -6.15 -2.62 -19.49
CA ASP A 171 -7.58 -2.72 -19.80
C ASP A 171 -8.11 -1.44 -20.46
N ARG A 172 -7.48 -0.29 -20.22
CA ARG A 172 -7.91 1.03 -20.70
C ARG A 172 -6.71 1.85 -21.19
N PRO A 173 -6.19 1.55 -22.38
CA PRO A 173 -4.98 2.19 -22.91
C PRO A 173 -5.14 3.70 -23.20
N GLU A 174 -6.37 4.20 -23.21
CA GLU A 174 -6.68 5.62 -23.41
C GLU A 174 -6.55 6.48 -22.14
N VAL A 175 -6.38 5.87 -20.97
CA VAL A 175 -6.28 6.65 -19.73
C VAL A 175 -4.91 7.33 -19.61
N SER A 176 -4.91 8.55 -19.10
CA SER A 176 -3.69 9.32 -18.82
C SER A 176 -3.51 9.59 -17.34
N VAL A 177 -4.56 9.48 -16.54
CA VAL A 177 -4.53 9.70 -15.09
C VAL A 177 -5.33 8.59 -14.41
N ILE A 178 -4.75 8.03 -13.36
CA ILE A 178 -5.38 7.02 -12.51
C ILE A 178 -5.27 7.50 -11.05
N TYR A 179 -6.37 7.45 -10.33
CA TYR A 179 -6.41 7.71 -8.89
C TYR A 179 -7.13 6.56 -8.19
N SER A 180 -6.84 6.35 -6.93
CA SER A 180 -7.43 5.29 -6.11
C SER A 180 -8.10 5.86 -4.86
N ASP A 181 -9.00 5.07 -4.29
CA ASP A 181 -9.42 5.25 -2.91
C ASP A 181 -8.24 5.11 -1.96
N ASN A 182 -8.37 5.70 -0.79
CA ASN A 182 -7.37 5.58 0.27
C ASN A 182 -8.03 5.45 1.64
N ASP A 183 -7.26 5.02 2.61
CA ASP A 183 -7.64 4.93 4.01
C ASP A 183 -6.50 5.43 4.91
N HIS A 184 -6.70 5.36 6.21
CA HIS A 184 -5.71 5.72 7.19
C HIS A 184 -5.32 4.53 8.05
N ILE A 185 -4.08 4.55 8.53
CA ILE A 185 -3.59 3.63 9.54
C ILE A 185 -3.42 4.43 10.84
N ASN A 186 -4.21 4.10 11.86
CA ASN A 186 -4.13 4.80 13.13
C ASN A 186 -2.87 4.39 13.93
N SER A 187 -2.63 5.06 15.08
CA SER A 187 -1.48 4.79 15.96
C SER A 187 -1.39 3.35 16.49
N LEU A 188 -2.46 2.56 16.39
CA LEU A 188 -2.50 1.15 16.74
C LEU A 188 -2.20 0.22 15.54
N GLY A 189 -1.89 0.77 14.37
CA GLY A 189 -1.68 0.02 13.15
C GLY A 189 -2.97 -0.57 12.54
N ILE A 190 -4.13 0.01 12.86
CA ILE A 190 -5.43 -0.46 12.40
C ILE A 190 -5.90 0.42 11.25
N PHE A 191 -6.32 -0.19 10.14
CA PHE A 191 -6.93 0.51 9.00
C PHE A 191 -8.29 1.10 9.39
N CYS A 192 -8.49 2.38 9.09
CA CYS A 192 -9.68 3.15 9.46
C CYS A 192 -9.93 4.26 8.44
N ASP A 193 -11.05 4.93 8.58
CA ASP A 193 -11.42 6.14 7.85
C ASP A 193 -11.23 6.03 6.32
N PRO A 194 -11.87 5.03 5.66
CA PRO A 194 -11.77 4.89 4.21
C PRO A 194 -12.34 6.12 3.49
N TYR A 195 -11.57 6.66 2.58
CA TYR A 195 -12.01 7.73 1.69
C TYR A 195 -12.25 7.17 0.28
N MET A 196 -13.53 6.96 -0.02
CA MET A 196 -13.98 6.50 -1.33
C MET A 196 -14.14 7.72 -2.24
N LYS A 197 -13.27 7.83 -3.24
CA LYS A 197 -13.30 8.97 -4.16
C LYS A 197 -14.47 8.85 -5.14
N PRO A 198 -15.10 9.97 -5.51
CA PRO A 198 -16.15 9.98 -6.54
C PRO A 198 -15.56 9.64 -7.91
N SER A 199 -16.43 9.39 -8.88
CA SER A 199 -16.03 9.35 -10.28
C SER A 199 -15.31 10.64 -10.68
N TRP A 200 -14.45 10.58 -11.71
CA TRP A 200 -13.68 11.72 -12.18
C TRP A 200 -14.56 12.99 -12.31
N ASN A 201 -14.16 14.03 -11.62
CA ASN A 201 -14.79 15.33 -11.64
C ASN A 201 -13.70 16.40 -11.76
N PRO A 202 -13.55 17.06 -12.92
CA PRO A 202 -12.53 18.07 -13.17
C PRO A 202 -12.62 19.22 -12.18
N ASP A 203 -13.82 19.73 -11.89
CA ASP A 203 -14.01 20.87 -11.01
C ASP A 203 -13.57 20.56 -9.58
N LEU A 204 -13.83 19.34 -9.11
CA LEU A 204 -13.37 18.89 -7.80
C LEU A 204 -11.84 18.77 -7.77
N PHE A 205 -11.24 18.20 -8.82
CA PHE A 205 -9.79 18.05 -8.93
C PHE A 205 -9.07 19.40 -8.91
N GLU A 206 -9.56 20.39 -9.66
CA GLU A 206 -9.01 21.74 -9.69
C GLU A 206 -9.19 22.51 -8.36
N SER A 207 -10.22 22.16 -7.57
CA SER A 207 -10.51 22.85 -6.31
C SER A 207 -9.70 22.31 -5.12
N ILE A 208 -9.11 21.12 -5.21
CA ILE A 208 -8.40 20.44 -4.11
C ILE A 208 -6.88 20.52 -4.29
N ASN A 209 -6.40 20.74 -5.51
CA ASN A 209 -4.96 20.86 -5.81
C ASN A 209 -4.41 22.27 -5.61
#